data_a4e8ee8110a94691ae2717715aa2939f
#
_entry.id   a4e8ee8110a94691ae2717715aa2939f
#
_cell.length_a   1.000
_cell.length_b   1.000
_cell.length_c   1.000
_cell.angle_alpha   90.00
_cell.angle_beta   90.00
_cell.angle_gamma   90.00
#
_symmetry.space_group_name_H-M   'P 1'
#
loop_
_entity.id
_entity.type
_entity.pdbx_description
1 polymer ?
#
loop_
_entity_poly.entity_id
_entity_poly.type
_entity_poly.pdbx_seq_one_letter_code
_entity_poly.pdbx_strand_id
1 'polypeptide(L)'
;MIIAKLQSSVRCGVLRPIRKLGLAVATQWPWPVRCRIRSGQTMYVDLRSTVGRTLFMQGEFDPGVFHPLIQYLQKGDTFLDVGANVGYYSMLALQLVGPHGAVHAFEVDERPLRCLRSTIADSCITNLHLHETAVGDKIGTAYFVREAEAGNSHLVDNGRTSDLEVPMTTLDEWYRESGKPAVRAIKLDVEGGEAAVLAGARQLLTEQRPLVICEAWDGHSVTESRSAALLRELDFSISALPNVHSPCFVATV
;
A
#
# COMPACT_ATOMS: atom_id res chain seq x y z
N MET A 1 -16.81 -21.97 -7.78
CA MET A 1 -18.23 -22.05 -7.37
C MET A 1 -18.45 -21.75 -5.89
N ILE A 2 -17.69 -22.30 -4.94
CA ILE A 2 -17.82 -22.05 -3.50
C ILE A 2 -17.46 -20.61 -3.12
N ILE A 3 -16.38 -20.05 -3.65
CA ILE A 3 -15.88 -18.68 -3.35
C ILE A 3 -16.87 -17.60 -3.84
N ALA A 4 -17.46 -17.76 -5.03
CA ALA A 4 -18.47 -16.82 -5.54
C ALA A 4 -19.76 -16.81 -4.70
N LYS A 5 -20.14 -17.97 -4.10
CA LYS A 5 -21.26 -18.06 -3.15
C LYS A 5 -20.98 -17.36 -1.82
N LEU A 6 -19.71 -17.31 -1.36
CA LEU A 6 -19.33 -16.60 -0.15
C LEU A 6 -19.51 -15.07 -0.29
N GLN A 7 -19.13 -14.47 -1.42
CA GLN A 7 -19.35 -13.04 -1.66
C GLN A 7 -20.85 -12.66 -1.73
N SER A 8 -21.66 -13.49 -2.34
CA SER A 8 -23.12 -13.24 -2.42
C SER A 8 -23.82 -13.38 -1.05
N SER A 9 -23.32 -14.28 -0.18
CA SER A 9 -23.89 -14.50 1.16
C SER A 9 -23.58 -13.39 2.16
N VAL A 10 -22.52 -12.59 1.92
CA VAL A 10 -22.17 -11.45 2.79
C VAL A 10 -23.24 -10.35 2.75
N ARG A 11 -23.99 -10.23 1.65
CA ARG A 11 -25.08 -9.25 1.52
C ARG A 11 -26.39 -9.66 2.20
N CYS A 12 -26.55 -10.94 2.60
CA CYS A 12 -27.83 -11.49 3.03
C CYS A 12 -27.91 -11.94 4.50
N GLY A 13 -27.06 -11.55 5.40
CA GLY A 13 -27.23 -11.73 6.87
C GLY A 13 -27.43 -13.15 7.40
N VAL A 14 -27.47 -14.16 6.54
CA VAL A 14 -27.79 -15.55 6.92
C VAL A 14 -26.55 -16.42 6.71
N LEU A 15 -26.12 -17.14 7.76
CA LEU A 15 -25.12 -18.24 7.77
C LEU A 15 -23.76 -17.93 8.43
N ARG A 16 -23.77 -17.54 9.69
CA ARG A 16 -22.54 -17.43 10.50
C ARG A 16 -21.69 -18.72 10.59
N PRO A 17 -22.23 -19.94 10.76
CA PRO A 17 -21.39 -21.15 10.89
C PRO A 17 -20.77 -21.65 9.57
N ILE A 18 -21.53 -21.62 8.45
CA ILE A 18 -21.02 -22.01 7.13
C ILE A 18 -19.93 -21.05 6.66
N ARG A 19 -20.03 -19.78 7.05
CA ARG A 19 -19.09 -18.73 6.80
C ARG A 19 -17.72 -18.97 7.46
N LYS A 20 -17.69 -19.45 8.73
CA LYS A 20 -16.44 -19.79 9.43
C LYS A 20 -15.72 -20.98 8.80
N LEU A 21 -16.44 -22.04 8.45
CA LEU A 21 -15.86 -23.21 7.80
C LEU A 21 -15.37 -22.90 6.37
N GLY A 22 -16.15 -22.16 5.61
CA GLY A 22 -15.77 -21.70 4.26
C GLY A 22 -14.57 -20.77 4.28
N LEU A 23 -14.45 -19.91 5.30
CA LEU A 23 -13.29 -19.03 5.45
C LEU A 23 -12.03 -19.82 5.85
N ALA A 24 -12.15 -20.81 6.75
CA ALA A 24 -11.02 -21.67 7.13
C ALA A 24 -10.45 -22.46 5.93
N VAL A 25 -11.28 -22.90 5.01
CA VAL A 25 -10.83 -23.51 3.75
C VAL A 25 -10.25 -22.48 2.78
N ALA A 26 -10.87 -21.31 2.71
CA ALA A 26 -10.42 -20.23 1.82
C ALA A 26 -9.05 -19.64 2.24
N THR A 27 -8.73 -19.64 3.55
CA THR A 27 -7.41 -19.22 4.05
C THR A 27 -6.26 -20.17 3.70
N GLN A 28 -6.56 -21.37 3.22
CA GLN A 28 -5.56 -22.31 2.66
C GLN A 28 -5.38 -22.13 1.15
N TRP A 29 -6.20 -21.31 0.50
CA TRP A 29 -6.17 -21.12 -0.94
C TRP A 29 -4.98 -20.27 -1.40
N PRO A 30 -4.03 -20.81 -2.17
CA PRO A 30 -2.77 -20.13 -2.47
C PRO A 30 -2.83 -19.13 -3.63
N TRP A 31 -3.96 -19.02 -4.32
CA TRP A 31 -4.11 -18.22 -5.52
C TRP A 31 -4.88 -16.92 -5.25
N PRO A 32 -4.61 -15.85 -6.01
CA PRO A 32 -5.39 -14.62 -5.97
C PRO A 32 -6.87 -14.88 -6.21
N VAL A 33 -7.71 -14.22 -5.42
CA VAL A 33 -9.17 -14.33 -5.51
C VAL A 33 -9.76 -12.99 -5.93
N ARG A 34 -10.56 -13.02 -6.99
CA ARG A 34 -11.25 -11.83 -7.49
C ARG A 34 -12.33 -11.38 -6.51
N CYS A 35 -12.30 -10.12 -6.12
CA CYS A 35 -13.32 -9.51 -5.26
C CYS A 35 -13.73 -8.12 -5.77
N ARG A 36 -14.92 -7.68 -5.37
CA ARG A 36 -15.40 -6.34 -5.63
C ARG A 36 -15.31 -5.52 -4.34
N ILE A 37 -14.57 -4.42 -4.38
CA ILE A 37 -14.45 -3.49 -3.26
C ILE A 37 -15.64 -2.50 -3.22
N ARG A 38 -15.79 -1.81 -2.10
CA ARG A 38 -16.96 -0.95 -1.85
C ARG A 38 -17.08 0.23 -2.84
N SER A 39 -15.93 0.73 -3.33
CA SER A 39 -15.89 1.75 -4.40
C SER A 39 -16.43 1.28 -5.76
N GLY A 40 -16.74 -0.01 -5.89
CA GLY A 40 -17.30 -0.60 -7.10
C GLY A 40 -16.27 -1.24 -8.04
N GLN A 41 -14.99 -1.01 -7.83
CA GLN A 41 -13.90 -1.63 -8.59
C GLN A 41 -13.76 -3.11 -8.26
N THR A 42 -13.13 -3.82 -9.18
CA THR A 42 -12.75 -5.23 -8.99
C THR A 42 -11.25 -5.34 -8.89
N MET A 43 -10.77 -6.14 -7.94
CA MET A 43 -9.36 -6.44 -7.74
C MET A 43 -9.16 -7.88 -7.29
N TYR A 44 -7.92 -8.33 -7.26
CA TYR A 44 -7.55 -9.65 -6.74
C TYR A 44 -6.91 -9.50 -5.36
N VAL A 45 -7.21 -10.45 -4.46
CA VAL A 45 -6.71 -10.45 -3.08
C VAL A 45 -6.20 -11.84 -2.68
N ASP A 46 -5.26 -11.89 -1.74
CA ASP A 46 -4.80 -13.12 -1.10
C ASP A 46 -5.59 -13.36 0.20
N LEU A 47 -6.39 -14.42 0.26
CA LEU A 47 -7.21 -14.74 1.44
C LEU A 47 -6.38 -15.24 2.63
N ARG A 48 -5.09 -15.48 2.47
CA ARG A 48 -4.17 -15.82 3.56
C ARG A 48 -3.77 -14.58 4.36
N SER A 49 -3.84 -13.38 3.77
CA SER A 49 -3.56 -12.11 4.46
C SER A 49 -4.80 -11.53 5.15
N THR A 50 -4.60 -10.79 6.23
CA THR A 50 -5.68 -10.07 6.93
C THR A 50 -6.31 -9.02 6.03
N VAL A 51 -5.50 -8.25 5.29
CA VAL A 51 -5.97 -7.26 4.31
C VAL A 51 -6.86 -7.92 3.26
N GLY A 52 -6.40 -9.01 2.64
CA GLY A 52 -7.16 -9.72 1.62
C GLY A 52 -8.49 -10.29 2.13
N ARG A 53 -8.51 -10.88 3.33
CA ARG A 53 -9.74 -11.35 3.96
C ARG A 53 -10.72 -10.22 4.25
N THR A 54 -10.22 -9.11 4.78
CA THR A 54 -11.05 -7.94 5.11
C THR A 54 -11.66 -7.35 3.84
N LEU A 55 -10.87 -7.13 2.80
CA LEU A 55 -11.36 -6.65 1.50
C LEU A 55 -12.39 -7.60 0.88
N PHE A 56 -12.15 -8.91 0.91
CA PHE A 56 -13.07 -9.90 0.40
C PHE A 56 -14.42 -9.90 1.15
N MET A 57 -14.38 -9.72 2.46
CA MET A 57 -15.55 -9.81 3.34
C MET A 57 -16.33 -8.50 3.47
N GLN A 58 -15.62 -7.37 3.51
CA GLN A 58 -16.19 -6.05 3.82
C GLN A 58 -16.17 -5.11 2.63
N GLY A 59 -15.29 -5.37 1.65
CA GLY A 59 -15.10 -4.54 0.47
C GLY A 59 -14.29 -3.26 0.74
N GLU A 60 -13.78 -3.09 1.95
CA GLU A 60 -12.95 -1.95 2.35
C GLU A 60 -11.94 -2.36 3.43
N PHE A 61 -10.85 -1.62 3.52
CA PHE A 61 -9.82 -1.77 4.53
C PHE A 61 -9.36 -0.38 4.95
N ASP A 62 -9.35 -0.13 6.26
CA ASP A 62 -8.90 1.11 6.91
C ASP A 62 -9.26 2.42 6.16
N PRO A 63 -10.53 2.79 6.09
CA PRO A 63 -10.98 3.98 5.34
C PRO A 63 -10.40 5.29 5.90
N GLY A 64 -9.94 5.31 7.17
CA GLY A 64 -9.30 6.47 7.78
C GLY A 64 -8.03 6.90 7.07
N VAL A 65 -7.24 5.95 6.57
CA VAL A 65 -6.01 6.21 5.80
C VAL A 65 -6.33 6.84 4.44
N PHE A 66 -7.44 6.46 3.81
CA PHE A 66 -7.80 6.97 2.49
C PHE A 66 -8.52 8.33 2.53
N HIS A 67 -9.12 8.69 3.65
CA HIS A 67 -9.92 9.92 3.75
C HIS A 67 -9.15 11.20 3.38
N PRO A 68 -7.90 11.44 3.83
CA PRO A 68 -7.11 12.59 3.39
C PRO A 68 -6.87 12.63 1.88
N LEU A 69 -6.68 11.47 1.23
CA LEU A 69 -6.45 11.39 -0.21
C LEU A 69 -7.67 11.84 -1.01
N ILE A 70 -8.90 11.54 -0.54
CA ILE A 70 -10.14 12.00 -1.19
C ILE A 70 -10.20 13.53 -1.26
N GLN A 71 -9.71 14.21 -0.24
CA GLN A 71 -9.76 15.66 -0.16
C GLN A 71 -8.62 16.34 -0.94
N TYR A 72 -7.51 15.62 -1.15
CA TYR A 72 -6.28 16.20 -1.65
C TYR A 72 -5.98 15.88 -3.11
N LEU A 73 -6.25 14.63 -3.55
CA LEU A 73 -6.02 14.20 -4.94
C LEU A 73 -7.08 14.74 -5.89
N GLN A 74 -6.61 15.16 -7.07
CA GLN A 74 -7.43 15.69 -8.16
C GLN A 74 -7.16 14.94 -9.47
N LYS A 75 -8.01 15.18 -10.46
CA LYS A 75 -7.82 14.62 -11.81
C LYS A 75 -6.51 15.12 -12.42
N GLY A 76 -5.71 14.19 -12.93
CA GLY A 76 -4.40 14.48 -13.51
C GLY A 76 -3.22 14.36 -12.55
N ASP A 77 -3.46 14.19 -11.24
CA ASP A 77 -2.40 14.06 -10.25
C ASP A 77 -1.63 12.73 -10.35
N THR A 78 -0.42 12.73 -9.82
CA THR A 78 0.36 11.51 -9.59
C THR A 78 0.35 11.15 -8.10
N PHE A 79 0.07 9.88 -7.83
CA PHE A 79 0.08 9.27 -6.49
C PHE A 79 1.12 8.16 -6.40
N LEU A 80 1.90 8.13 -5.32
CA LEU A 80 2.83 7.06 -5.00
C LEU A 80 2.29 6.21 -3.84
N ASP A 81 2.18 4.90 -4.06
CA ASP A 81 1.77 3.89 -3.08
C ASP A 81 2.97 3.00 -2.76
N VAL A 82 3.72 3.33 -1.71
CA VAL A 82 4.94 2.63 -1.32
C VAL A 82 4.60 1.61 -0.23
N GLY A 83 4.84 0.34 -0.52
CA GLY A 83 4.27 -0.78 0.21
C GLY A 83 2.80 -0.99 -0.17
N ALA A 84 2.57 -1.12 -1.48
CA ALA A 84 1.21 -1.13 -2.03
C ALA A 84 0.40 -2.38 -1.62
N ASN A 85 1.04 -3.43 -1.15
CA ASN A 85 0.41 -4.70 -0.82
C ASN A 85 -0.46 -5.18 -2.00
N VAL A 86 -1.70 -5.61 -1.80
CA VAL A 86 -2.61 -6.03 -2.88
C VAL A 86 -3.12 -4.88 -3.77
N GLY A 87 -2.67 -3.64 -3.54
CA GLY A 87 -3.00 -2.47 -4.35
C GLY A 87 -4.34 -1.82 -4.00
N TYR A 88 -4.84 -1.99 -2.79
CA TYR A 88 -6.15 -1.42 -2.40
C TYR A 88 -6.17 0.10 -2.50
N TYR A 89 -5.18 0.79 -1.92
CA TYR A 89 -5.10 2.25 -1.99
C TYR A 89 -4.76 2.74 -3.39
N SER A 90 -3.93 2.00 -4.13
CA SER A 90 -3.68 2.25 -5.55
C SER A 90 -4.97 2.24 -6.37
N MET A 91 -5.84 1.24 -6.19
CA MET A 91 -7.11 1.15 -6.89
C MET A 91 -8.05 2.31 -6.54
N LEU A 92 -8.10 2.72 -5.28
CA LEU A 92 -8.90 3.87 -4.86
C LEU A 92 -8.36 5.18 -5.44
N ALA A 93 -7.03 5.37 -5.40
CA ALA A 93 -6.37 6.57 -5.94
C ALA A 93 -6.60 6.73 -7.46
N LEU A 94 -6.63 5.64 -8.23
CA LEU A 94 -6.95 5.67 -9.66
C LEU A 94 -8.30 6.34 -9.97
N GLN A 95 -9.30 6.16 -9.11
CA GLN A 95 -10.59 6.84 -9.30
C GLN A 95 -10.49 8.35 -9.08
N LEU A 96 -9.63 8.76 -8.15
CA LEU A 96 -9.43 10.17 -7.84
C LEU A 96 -8.62 10.87 -8.94
N VAL A 97 -7.49 10.30 -9.34
CA VAL A 97 -6.61 10.91 -10.35
C VAL A 97 -7.15 10.79 -11.77
N GLY A 98 -8.03 9.81 -12.03
CA GLY A 98 -8.67 9.61 -13.35
C GLY A 98 -7.68 9.18 -14.44
N PRO A 99 -8.12 9.16 -15.71
CA PRO A 99 -7.36 8.56 -16.82
C PRO A 99 -6.13 9.38 -17.25
N HIS A 100 -6.02 10.63 -16.85
CA HIS A 100 -4.89 11.51 -17.17
C HIS A 100 -3.90 11.65 -16.00
N GLY A 101 -4.23 11.13 -14.81
CA GLY A 101 -3.31 11.01 -13.69
C GLY A 101 -2.60 9.66 -13.71
N ALA A 102 -1.65 9.47 -12.80
CA ALA A 102 -0.88 8.25 -12.67
C ALA A 102 -0.82 7.74 -11.22
N VAL A 103 -0.77 6.44 -11.06
CA VAL A 103 -0.50 5.77 -9.78
C VAL A 103 0.74 4.89 -9.94
N HIS A 104 1.72 5.08 -9.08
CA HIS A 104 2.92 4.24 -9.02
C HIS A 104 2.89 3.43 -7.74
N ALA A 105 2.76 2.11 -7.88
CA ALA A 105 2.70 1.15 -6.79
C ALA A 105 4.05 0.43 -6.66
N PHE A 106 4.67 0.50 -5.47
CA PHE A 106 5.92 -0.19 -5.16
C PHE A 106 5.62 -1.34 -4.20
N GLU A 107 6.03 -2.54 -4.58
CA GLU A 107 5.81 -3.76 -3.79
C GLU A 107 6.91 -4.79 -4.12
N VAL A 108 7.29 -5.65 -3.16
CA VAL A 108 8.34 -6.66 -3.34
C VAL A 108 7.91 -8.08 -2.98
N ASP A 109 6.89 -8.25 -2.13
CA ASP A 109 6.41 -9.59 -1.78
C ASP A 109 5.64 -10.20 -2.96
N GLU A 110 6.10 -11.34 -3.44
CA GLU A 110 5.49 -12.07 -4.55
C GLU A 110 4.00 -12.42 -4.31
N ARG A 111 3.56 -12.55 -3.05
CA ARG A 111 2.16 -12.84 -2.74
C ARG A 111 1.22 -11.69 -3.12
N PRO A 112 1.40 -10.45 -2.63
CA PRO A 112 0.63 -9.32 -3.08
C PRO A 112 0.93 -8.94 -4.55
N LEU A 113 2.17 -9.08 -5.04
CA LEU A 113 2.50 -8.86 -6.46
C LEU A 113 1.64 -9.69 -7.41
N ARG A 114 1.38 -10.96 -7.10
CA ARG A 114 0.45 -11.79 -7.89
C ARG A 114 -0.96 -11.19 -7.94
N CYS A 115 -1.43 -10.62 -6.83
CA CYS A 115 -2.73 -9.96 -6.79
C CYS A 115 -2.75 -8.70 -7.65
N LEU A 116 -1.72 -7.85 -7.54
CA LEU A 116 -1.56 -6.64 -8.34
C LEU A 116 -1.48 -6.94 -9.84
N ARG A 117 -0.61 -7.87 -10.24
CA ARG A 117 -0.48 -8.30 -11.65
C ARG A 117 -1.81 -8.84 -12.18
N SER A 118 -2.54 -9.65 -11.40
CA SER A 118 -3.86 -10.17 -11.79
C SER A 118 -4.89 -9.06 -11.91
N THR A 119 -4.85 -8.06 -11.02
CA THR A 119 -5.74 -6.91 -11.07
C THR A 119 -5.48 -6.07 -12.32
N ILE A 120 -4.23 -5.79 -12.65
CA ILE A 120 -3.85 -5.04 -13.85
C ILE A 120 -4.25 -5.80 -15.11
N ALA A 121 -3.97 -7.10 -15.18
CA ALA A 121 -4.25 -7.93 -16.36
C ALA A 121 -5.76 -8.11 -16.62
N ASP A 122 -6.59 -8.15 -15.57
CA ASP A 122 -8.07 -8.31 -15.68
C ASP A 122 -8.81 -6.98 -15.89
N SER A 123 -8.09 -5.87 -15.88
CA SER A 123 -8.64 -4.52 -16.00
C SER A 123 -8.11 -3.81 -17.25
N CYS A 124 -8.84 -2.80 -17.71
CA CYS A 124 -8.36 -1.89 -18.77
C CYS A 124 -7.54 -0.72 -18.19
N ILE A 125 -6.90 -0.91 -17.03
CA ILE A 125 -6.11 0.13 -16.36
C ILE A 125 -4.78 0.29 -17.08
N THR A 126 -4.49 1.50 -17.54
CA THR A 126 -3.25 1.84 -18.27
C THR A 126 -2.34 2.78 -17.50
N ASN A 127 -2.84 3.38 -16.42
CA ASN A 127 -2.15 4.39 -15.62
C ASN A 127 -1.84 3.94 -14.18
N LEU A 128 -1.83 2.62 -13.94
CA LEU A 128 -1.23 1.99 -12.77
C LEU A 128 0.10 1.37 -13.18
N HIS A 129 1.17 1.91 -12.64
CA HIS A 129 2.55 1.47 -12.89
C HIS A 129 3.06 0.68 -11.69
N LEU A 130 3.28 -0.61 -11.88
CA LEU A 130 3.79 -1.50 -10.84
C LEU A 130 5.31 -1.53 -10.89
N HIS A 131 5.94 -1.22 -9.75
CA HIS A 131 7.37 -1.29 -9.51
C HIS A 131 7.67 -2.42 -8.54
N GLU A 132 8.26 -3.50 -9.04
CA GLU A 132 8.61 -4.69 -8.25
C GLU A 132 9.98 -4.49 -7.60
N THR A 133 10.08 -3.48 -6.76
CA THR A 133 11.31 -3.04 -6.11
C THR A 133 11.03 -2.49 -4.73
N ALA A 134 11.96 -2.71 -3.80
CA ALA A 134 11.96 -2.04 -2.51
C ALA A 134 12.29 -0.55 -2.68
N VAL A 135 11.80 0.26 -1.77
CA VAL A 135 12.17 1.67 -1.65
C VAL A 135 12.85 1.89 -0.32
N GLY A 136 13.99 2.59 -0.33
CA GLY A 136 14.77 2.86 0.87
C GLY A 136 15.63 4.11 0.72
N ASP A 137 16.73 4.16 1.47
CA ASP A 137 17.66 5.30 1.52
C ASP A 137 18.81 5.23 0.51
N LYS A 138 18.95 4.11 -0.21
CA LYS A 138 20.03 3.87 -1.17
C LYS A 138 19.58 2.99 -2.33
N ILE A 139 20.31 3.05 -3.43
CA ILE A 139 20.16 2.15 -4.57
C ILE A 139 20.99 0.89 -4.32
N GLY A 140 20.46 -0.27 -4.69
CA GLY A 140 21.17 -1.54 -4.58
C GLY A 140 20.26 -2.72 -4.37
N THR A 141 20.65 -3.59 -3.43
CA THR A 141 19.91 -4.79 -3.05
C THR A 141 19.54 -4.70 -1.57
N ALA A 142 18.33 -5.06 -1.24
CA ALA A 142 17.85 -5.21 0.13
C ALA A 142 17.56 -6.68 0.43
N TYR A 143 17.53 -7.02 1.72
CA TYR A 143 17.13 -8.33 2.19
C TYR A 143 15.72 -8.28 2.76
N PHE A 144 14.86 -9.14 2.24
CA PHE A 144 13.44 -9.17 2.57
C PHE A 144 13.10 -10.44 3.34
N VAL A 145 12.59 -10.27 4.56
CA VAL A 145 12.09 -11.36 5.41
C VAL A 145 10.60 -11.53 5.14
N ARG A 146 10.25 -12.72 4.63
CA ARG A 146 8.85 -13.05 4.39
C ARG A 146 8.22 -13.68 5.61
N GLU A 147 7.24 -13.03 6.17
CA GLU A 147 6.44 -13.56 7.25
C GLU A 147 5.32 -14.49 6.75
N ALA A 148 4.81 -15.36 7.65
CA ALA A 148 3.73 -16.27 7.34
C ALA A 148 2.45 -15.52 6.91
N GLU A 149 2.17 -14.39 7.54
CA GLU A 149 1.11 -13.46 7.14
C GLU A 149 1.68 -12.40 6.19
N ALA A 150 1.12 -12.31 4.98
CA ALA A 150 1.49 -11.25 4.06
C ALA A 150 1.00 -9.91 4.60
N GLY A 151 1.88 -8.91 4.63
CA GLY A 151 1.64 -7.61 5.24
C GLY A 151 2.51 -7.34 6.47
N ASN A 152 3.14 -8.37 7.06
CA ASN A 152 4.11 -8.19 8.15
C ASN A 152 5.55 -8.45 7.68
N SER A 153 5.73 -8.68 6.38
CA SER A 153 7.04 -8.92 5.78
C SER A 153 7.79 -7.60 5.65
N HIS A 154 9.08 -7.59 6.01
CA HIS A 154 9.86 -6.36 6.13
C HIS A 154 11.29 -6.51 5.59
N LEU A 155 11.95 -5.38 5.37
CA LEU A 155 13.37 -5.35 5.00
C LEU A 155 14.26 -5.45 6.24
N VAL A 156 15.42 -6.09 6.08
CA VAL A 156 16.47 -6.17 7.11
C VAL A 156 17.83 -5.73 6.54
N ASP A 157 18.63 -5.11 7.38
CA ASP A 157 19.94 -4.56 6.97
C ASP A 157 21.01 -5.61 6.69
N ASN A 158 20.94 -6.77 7.33
CA ASN A 158 21.94 -7.83 7.19
C ASN A 158 21.27 -9.21 7.20
N GLY A 159 21.47 -9.95 6.11
CA GLY A 159 20.89 -11.25 5.87
C GLY A 159 21.36 -12.34 6.83
N ARG A 160 20.80 -12.40 8.03
CA ARG A 160 20.97 -13.57 8.91
C ARG A 160 20.08 -14.75 8.52
N THR A 161 18.93 -14.46 7.92
CA THR A 161 17.94 -15.43 7.45
C THR A 161 17.00 -14.78 6.45
N SER A 162 17.49 -13.89 5.57
CA SER A 162 16.66 -13.29 4.54
C SER A 162 16.22 -14.36 3.56
N ASP A 163 14.93 -14.48 3.35
CA ASP A 163 14.40 -15.45 2.42
C ASP A 163 14.56 -15.00 0.96
N LEU A 164 14.85 -13.71 0.72
CA LEU A 164 14.91 -13.17 -0.62
C LEU A 164 15.76 -11.88 -0.71
N GLU A 165 16.66 -11.84 -1.68
CA GLU A 165 17.26 -10.60 -2.15
C GLU A 165 16.32 -9.90 -3.13
N VAL A 166 16.09 -8.61 -2.94
CA VAL A 166 15.22 -7.79 -3.79
C VAL A 166 15.94 -6.52 -4.25
N PRO A 167 15.67 -6.03 -5.46
CA PRO A 167 16.21 -4.75 -5.90
C PRO A 167 15.66 -3.64 -5.01
N MET A 168 16.48 -2.62 -4.74
CA MET A 168 16.10 -1.45 -3.96
C MET A 168 16.49 -0.17 -4.69
N THR A 169 15.58 0.78 -4.69
CA THR A 169 15.78 2.14 -5.21
C THR A 169 15.44 3.19 -4.16
N THR A 170 15.65 4.46 -4.47
CA THR A 170 15.16 5.59 -3.68
C THR A 170 14.04 6.31 -4.43
N LEU A 171 13.16 7.03 -3.73
CA LEU A 171 12.16 7.85 -4.40
C LEU A 171 12.78 9.00 -5.19
N ASP A 172 13.93 9.51 -4.75
CA ASP A 172 14.66 10.55 -5.50
C ASP A 172 15.21 10.01 -6.83
N GLU A 173 15.71 8.76 -6.84
CA GLU A 173 16.16 8.11 -8.08
C GLU A 173 15.00 7.84 -9.02
N TRP A 174 13.91 7.22 -8.52
CA TRP A 174 12.71 7.03 -9.31
C TRP A 174 12.17 8.35 -9.86
N TYR A 175 12.14 9.40 -9.05
CA TYR A 175 11.67 10.72 -9.42
C TYR A 175 12.50 11.32 -10.57
N ARG A 176 13.83 11.21 -10.48
CA ARG A 176 14.76 11.65 -11.50
C ARG A 176 14.59 10.88 -12.82
N GLU A 177 14.51 9.54 -12.74
CA GLU A 177 14.38 8.65 -13.91
C GLU A 177 13.02 8.79 -14.61
N SER A 178 11.97 9.06 -13.85
CA SER A 178 10.61 9.28 -14.38
C SER A 178 10.41 10.69 -14.97
N GLY A 179 11.45 11.50 -15.05
CA GLY A 179 11.37 12.85 -15.62
C GLY A 179 10.76 13.89 -14.70
N LYS A 180 10.82 13.67 -13.39
CA LYS A 180 10.33 14.57 -12.33
C LYS A 180 8.82 14.90 -12.45
N PRO A 181 7.93 13.90 -12.42
CA PRO A 181 6.50 14.13 -12.51
C PRO A 181 5.99 14.95 -11.31
N ALA A 182 4.89 15.65 -11.48
CA ALA A 182 4.23 16.38 -10.41
C ALA A 182 3.56 15.37 -9.42
N VAL A 183 4.27 15.01 -8.35
CA VAL A 183 3.77 14.10 -7.32
C VAL A 183 2.92 14.87 -6.30
N ARG A 184 1.64 14.51 -6.21
CA ARG A 184 0.67 15.19 -5.35
C ARG A 184 0.54 14.56 -3.97
N ALA A 185 0.60 13.24 -3.88
CA ALA A 185 0.52 12.53 -2.61
C ALA A 185 1.36 11.24 -2.61
N ILE A 186 1.81 10.84 -1.43
CA ILE A 186 2.57 9.62 -1.16
C ILE A 186 1.93 8.90 0.03
N LYS A 187 1.69 7.59 -0.09
CA LYS A 187 1.44 6.71 1.05
C LYS A 187 2.68 5.86 1.30
N LEU A 188 3.10 5.77 2.55
CA LEU A 188 4.21 4.95 3.02
C LEU A 188 3.71 3.95 4.06
N ASP A 189 3.93 2.66 3.78
CA ASP A 189 3.56 1.54 4.64
C ASP A 189 4.46 0.35 4.26
N VAL A 190 5.69 0.38 4.78
CA VAL A 190 6.76 -0.57 4.43
C VAL A 190 7.29 -1.34 5.63
N GLU A 191 6.43 -1.46 6.66
CA GLU A 191 6.65 -2.29 7.84
C GLU A 191 7.97 -1.98 8.57
N GLY A 192 8.15 -0.68 8.90
CA GLY A 192 9.27 -0.16 9.70
C GLY A 192 10.42 0.46 8.91
N GLY A 193 10.34 0.49 7.58
CA GLY A 193 11.33 1.13 6.70
C GLY A 193 11.02 2.58 6.33
N GLU A 194 9.97 3.19 6.87
CA GLU A 194 9.42 4.48 6.44
C GLU A 194 10.44 5.62 6.56
N ALA A 195 11.22 5.65 7.63
CA ALA A 195 12.28 6.65 7.82
C ALA A 195 13.39 6.53 6.75
N ALA A 196 13.74 5.32 6.32
CA ALA A 196 14.69 5.10 5.23
C ALA A 196 14.12 5.56 3.89
N VAL A 197 12.84 5.26 3.61
CA VAL A 197 12.14 5.76 2.40
C VAL A 197 12.16 7.28 2.36
N LEU A 198 11.83 7.96 3.46
CA LEU A 198 11.83 9.43 3.54
C LEU A 198 13.25 10.02 3.39
N ALA A 199 14.27 9.35 3.94
CA ALA A 199 15.66 9.76 3.75
C ALA A 199 16.09 9.70 2.27
N GLY A 200 15.58 8.71 1.52
CA GLY A 200 15.79 8.56 0.07
C GLY A 200 14.81 9.36 -0.81
N ALA A 201 14.02 10.26 -0.21
CA ALA A 201 13.00 11.06 -0.91
C ALA A 201 13.20 12.58 -0.74
N ARG A 202 14.34 13.03 -0.21
CA ARG A 202 14.54 14.43 0.20
C ARG A 202 14.36 15.43 -0.95
N GLN A 203 14.86 15.12 -2.15
CA GLN A 203 14.70 15.97 -3.32
C GLN A 203 13.23 16.06 -3.73
N LEU A 204 12.56 14.92 -3.88
CA LEU A 204 11.15 14.85 -4.24
C LEU A 204 10.29 15.61 -3.24
N LEU A 205 10.48 15.37 -1.94
CA LEU A 205 9.73 16.03 -0.87
C LEU A 205 9.94 17.54 -0.87
N THR A 206 11.16 18.02 -1.12
CA THR A 206 11.48 19.45 -1.17
C THR A 206 10.89 20.12 -2.41
N GLU A 207 11.00 19.47 -3.58
CA GLU A 207 10.55 20.06 -4.85
C GLU A 207 9.04 19.99 -5.04
N GLN A 208 8.40 18.90 -4.62
CA GLN A 208 6.97 18.62 -4.88
C GLN A 208 6.03 18.95 -3.73
N ARG A 209 6.55 18.93 -2.50
CA ARG A 209 5.74 19.21 -1.28
C ARG A 209 4.43 18.42 -1.23
N PRO A 210 4.47 17.08 -1.45
CA PRO A 210 3.26 16.27 -1.52
C PRO A 210 2.59 16.12 -0.16
N LEU A 211 1.30 15.77 -0.15
CA LEU A 211 0.70 15.15 1.04
C LEU A 211 1.41 13.82 1.30
N VAL A 212 1.85 13.56 2.54
CA VAL A 212 2.42 12.27 2.93
C VAL A 212 1.54 11.61 3.97
N ILE A 213 1.07 10.39 3.70
CA ILE A 213 0.45 9.51 4.69
C ILE A 213 1.47 8.45 5.02
N CYS A 214 1.82 8.34 6.30
CA CYS A 214 2.90 7.47 6.76
C CYS A 214 2.44 6.64 7.94
N GLU A 215 2.62 5.32 7.87
CA GLU A 215 2.56 4.44 9.02
C GLU A 215 3.80 4.66 9.89
N ALA A 216 3.69 4.55 11.21
CA ALA A 216 4.80 4.86 12.10
C ALA A 216 4.82 3.93 13.32
N TRP A 217 5.68 2.91 13.25
CA TRP A 217 5.90 1.95 14.33
C TRP A 217 7.15 2.25 15.18
N ASP A 218 7.95 3.26 14.81
CA ASP A 218 9.29 3.52 15.32
C ASP A 218 9.36 4.60 16.42
N GLY A 219 8.25 4.90 17.11
CA GLY A 219 8.19 5.94 18.13
C GLY A 219 7.27 5.63 19.31
N HIS A 220 7.37 6.46 20.37
CA HIS A 220 6.46 6.42 21.52
C HIS A 220 5.07 6.96 21.18
N SER A 221 5.00 7.82 20.18
CA SER A 221 3.75 8.26 19.54
C SER A 221 3.97 8.44 18.05
N VAL A 222 2.89 8.36 17.30
CA VAL A 222 2.91 8.51 15.83
C VAL A 222 3.60 9.79 15.39
N THR A 223 3.35 10.89 16.11
CA THR A 223 3.92 12.20 15.79
C THR A 223 5.34 12.40 16.29
N GLU A 224 5.89 11.49 17.10
CA GLU A 224 7.26 11.54 17.61
C GLU A 224 8.17 10.49 16.96
N SER A 225 7.69 9.82 15.90
CA SER A 225 8.45 8.86 15.13
C SER A 225 9.64 9.51 14.40
N ARG A 226 10.63 8.71 14.00
CA ARG A 226 11.77 9.17 13.18
C ARG A 226 11.27 9.71 11.83
N SER A 227 10.26 9.08 11.26
CA SER A 227 9.62 9.50 10.02
C SER A 227 9.01 10.89 10.16
N ALA A 228 8.29 11.17 11.26
CA ALA A 228 7.73 12.48 11.56
C ALA A 228 8.83 13.54 11.79
N ALA A 229 9.93 13.18 12.46
CA ALA A 229 11.06 14.10 12.67
C ALA A 229 11.72 14.51 11.34
N LEU A 230 11.97 13.57 10.42
CA LEU A 230 12.52 13.84 9.09
C LEU A 230 11.63 14.78 8.26
N LEU A 231 10.30 14.61 8.32
CA LEU A 231 9.38 15.50 7.61
C LEU A 231 9.33 16.90 8.21
N ARG A 232 9.45 17.04 9.56
CA ARG A 232 9.57 18.36 10.19
C ARG A 232 10.84 19.10 9.81
N GLU A 233 11.97 18.41 9.61
CA GLU A 233 13.20 19.01 9.08
C GLU A 233 12.99 19.65 7.70
N LEU A 234 11.98 19.20 6.96
CA LEU A 234 11.58 19.71 5.65
C LEU A 234 10.35 20.63 5.73
N ASP A 235 10.04 21.17 6.91
CA ASP A 235 8.92 22.10 7.17
C ASP A 235 7.52 21.51 6.86
N PHE A 236 7.32 20.20 7.08
CA PHE A 236 6.00 19.59 7.06
C PHE A 236 5.32 19.65 8.43
N SER A 237 4.04 19.97 8.43
CA SER A 237 3.17 19.89 9.59
C SER A 237 2.64 18.47 9.76
N ILE A 238 2.75 17.88 10.96
CA ILE A 238 2.39 16.49 11.24
C ILE A 238 1.12 16.44 12.08
N SER A 239 0.15 15.65 11.65
CA SER A 239 -1.09 15.38 12.37
C SER A 239 -1.39 13.89 12.40
N ALA A 240 -1.67 13.33 13.59
CA ALA A 240 -2.07 11.95 13.72
C ALA A 240 -3.41 11.70 13.01
N LEU A 241 -3.52 10.56 12.31
CA LEU A 241 -4.79 10.14 11.72
C LEU A 241 -5.65 9.44 12.78
N PRO A 242 -6.88 9.90 13.02
CA PRO A 242 -7.80 9.25 13.93
C PRO A 242 -8.49 8.06 13.27
N ASN A 243 -8.93 7.08 14.09
CA ASN A 243 -9.76 5.95 13.65
C ASN A 243 -9.12 5.10 12.55
N VAL A 244 -7.82 4.93 12.59
CA VAL A 244 -7.05 4.04 11.70
C VAL A 244 -6.68 2.75 12.42
N HIS A 245 -6.47 1.69 11.67
CA HIS A 245 -6.13 0.36 12.22
C HIS A 245 -4.68 0.33 12.72
N SER A 246 -3.79 0.91 11.97
CA SER A 246 -2.37 1.04 12.28
C SER A 246 -2.02 2.50 12.66
N PRO A 247 -0.99 2.72 13.48
CA PRO A 247 -0.58 4.07 13.87
C PRO A 247 -0.06 4.87 12.66
N CYS A 248 -0.88 5.78 12.14
CA CYS A 248 -0.56 6.61 10.97
C CYS A 248 -0.63 8.10 11.27
N PHE A 249 0.13 8.88 10.52
CA PHE A 249 0.00 10.33 10.48
C PHE A 249 -0.14 10.86 9.05
N VAL A 250 -0.65 12.07 8.92
CA VAL A 250 -0.61 12.86 7.71
C VAL A 250 0.35 14.03 7.88
N ALA A 251 1.17 14.25 6.86
CA ALA A 251 2.07 15.40 6.78
C ALA A 251 1.69 16.28 5.58
N THR A 252 1.61 17.59 5.84
CA THR A 252 1.27 18.62 4.85
C THR A 252 2.18 19.83 5.02
N VAL A 253 2.20 20.69 4.03
CA VAL A 253 2.91 21.98 4.04
C VAL A 253 1.96 23.10 4.33
#